data_2b26602add5c85c2df9dd1fc2db286a9
#
_entry.id   2b26602add5c85c2df9dd1fc2db286a9
#
_cell.length_a   1.000
_cell.length_b   1.000
_cell.length_c   1.000
_cell.angle_alpha   90.00
_cell.angle_beta   90.00
_cell.angle_gamma   90.00
#
_symmetry.space_group_name_H-M   'P 1'
#
loop_
_entity.id
_entity.type
_entity.pdbx_description
1 polymer ?
#
loop_
_entity_poly.entity_id
_entity_poly.type
_entity_poly.pdbx_seq_one_letter_code
_entity_poly.pdbx_strand_id
1 'polypeptide(L)'
;MYWEKGQHERFNYFILSADSEFLMIPKNLQNYLNLCKRLSILLEPVQGGIVNCSFPGWDMPIDLKIRYPELHWMAFFGKPYIELFGREKLLNAPCHQVMTIGEDTIALQLTDDLFQPIPHEARQRIKDYLGVDSFVEEGKYYRSYKTGIVPKFDFSNVLFDKNLPPVEIPIRMKGTKQ
;
A
#
# COMPACT_ATOMS: atom_id res chain seq x y z
N MET A 1 -1.61 12.41 -9.54
CA MET A 1 -0.58 12.79 -8.55
C MET A 1 -1.12 13.96 -7.79
N TYR A 2 -1.27 13.84 -6.48
CA TYR A 2 -1.83 14.91 -5.63
C TYR A 2 -0.69 15.51 -4.82
N TRP A 3 -0.51 16.82 -4.92
CA TRP A 3 0.47 17.58 -4.14
C TRP A 3 -0.29 18.48 -3.17
N GLU A 4 -0.04 18.37 -1.87
CA GLU A 4 -0.55 19.34 -0.91
C GLU A 4 0.54 20.35 -0.53
N LYS A 5 0.19 21.64 -0.69
CA LYS A 5 1.06 22.76 -0.33
C LYS A 5 1.14 22.92 1.19
N GLY A 6 2.34 22.92 1.74
CA GLY A 6 2.59 23.49 3.06
C GLY A 6 2.87 22.55 4.23
N GLN A 7 2.94 21.22 4.02
CA GLN A 7 3.44 20.32 5.06
C GLN A 7 4.52 19.43 4.48
N HIS A 8 5.75 19.63 4.92
CA HIS A 8 6.96 18.98 4.39
C HIS A 8 7.09 17.47 4.68
N GLU A 9 6.10 16.87 5.32
CA GLU A 9 6.14 15.48 5.77
C GLU A 9 4.92 14.70 5.31
N ARG A 10 4.56 14.77 4.04
CA ARG A 10 3.46 14.00 3.47
C ARG A 10 3.92 13.11 2.35
N PHE A 11 3.30 11.92 2.28
CA PHE A 11 3.52 10.98 1.20
C PHE A 11 2.73 11.37 -0.04
N ASN A 12 3.35 11.17 -1.19
CA ASN A 12 2.64 11.25 -2.46
C ASN A 12 1.96 9.93 -2.76
N TYR A 13 0.84 9.97 -3.46
CA TYR A 13 0.09 8.80 -3.86
C TYR A 13 0.07 8.67 -5.38
N PHE A 14 0.32 7.46 -5.87
CA PHE A 14 0.08 7.08 -7.24
C PHE A 14 -0.94 5.94 -7.24
N ILE A 15 -2.05 6.11 -7.98
CA ILE A 15 -3.10 5.11 -8.12
C ILE A 15 -3.24 4.76 -9.58
N LEU A 16 -3.16 3.45 -9.89
CA LEU A 16 -3.46 2.87 -11.18
C LEU A 16 -4.65 1.94 -11.01
N SER A 17 -5.72 2.19 -11.77
CA SER A 17 -6.93 1.36 -11.75
C SER A 17 -7.10 0.62 -13.07
N ALA A 18 -7.62 -0.59 -13.00
CA ALA A 18 -8.02 -1.37 -14.16
C ALA A 18 -9.36 -2.06 -13.85
N ASP A 19 -10.15 -2.28 -14.89
CA ASP A 19 -11.42 -2.98 -14.77
C ASP A 19 -11.22 -4.46 -14.45
N SER A 20 -12.07 -5.02 -13.57
CA SER A 20 -11.97 -6.42 -13.15
C SER A 20 -12.19 -7.39 -14.31
N GLU A 21 -13.13 -7.12 -15.20
CA GLU A 21 -13.39 -7.98 -16.37
C GLU A 21 -12.20 -8.01 -17.31
N PHE A 22 -11.55 -6.87 -17.51
CA PHE A 22 -10.30 -6.78 -18.26
C PHE A 22 -9.19 -7.62 -17.63
N LEU A 23 -9.05 -7.59 -16.30
CA LEU A 23 -8.01 -8.32 -15.57
C LEU A 23 -8.30 -9.82 -15.43
N MET A 24 -9.57 -10.27 -15.56
CA MET A 24 -9.91 -11.71 -15.59
C MET A 24 -9.29 -12.44 -16.79
N ILE A 25 -8.88 -11.72 -17.82
CA ILE A 25 -8.09 -12.30 -18.91
C ILE A 25 -6.64 -12.50 -18.43
N PRO A 26 -6.12 -13.74 -18.36
CA PRO A 26 -4.82 -14.03 -17.72
C PRO A 26 -3.65 -13.21 -18.28
N LYS A 27 -3.63 -12.98 -19.60
CA LYS A 27 -2.60 -12.16 -20.25
C LYS A 27 -2.65 -10.69 -19.78
N ASN A 28 -3.84 -10.14 -19.56
CA ASN A 28 -4.02 -8.76 -19.11
C ASN A 28 -3.58 -8.60 -17.65
N LEU A 29 -3.95 -9.55 -16.79
CA LEU A 29 -3.49 -9.58 -15.40
C LEU A 29 -1.95 -9.64 -15.35
N GLN A 30 -1.34 -10.53 -16.12
CA GLN A 30 0.13 -10.62 -16.16
C GLN A 30 0.78 -9.32 -16.64
N ASN A 31 0.23 -8.68 -17.66
CA ASN A 31 0.72 -7.40 -18.15
C ASN A 31 0.55 -6.29 -17.10
N TYR A 32 -0.58 -6.26 -16.39
CA TYR A 32 -0.83 -5.34 -15.30
C TYR A 32 0.16 -5.52 -14.15
N LEU A 33 0.43 -6.76 -13.73
CA LEU A 33 1.42 -7.06 -12.71
C LEU A 33 2.83 -6.65 -13.14
N ASN A 34 3.19 -6.88 -14.39
CA ASN A 34 4.49 -6.45 -14.94
C ASN A 34 4.59 -4.91 -14.95
N LEU A 35 3.51 -4.21 -15.28
CA LEU A 35 3.47 -2.75 -15.21
C LEU A 35 3.64 -2.27 -13.76
N CYS A 36 2.92 -2.86 -12.80
CA CYS A 36 3.06 -2.53 -11.38
C CYS A 36 4.50 -2.74 -10.88
N LYS A 37 5.15 -3.84 -11.26
CA LYS A 37 6.57 -4.10 -10.94
C LYS A 37 7.50 -3.03 -11.51
N ARG A 38 7.32 -2.66 -12.78
CA ARG A 38 8.13 -1.60 -13.42
C ARG A 38 7.92 -0.25 -12.78
N LEU A 39 6.67 0.10 -12.44
CA LEU A 39 6.35 1.33 -11.72
C LEU A 39 6.97 1.33 -10.31
N SER A 40 6.98 0.19 -9.61
CA SER A 40 7.64 0.09 -8.31
C SER A 40 9.15 0.33 -8.38
N ILE A 41 9.81 -0.14 -9.45
CA ILE A 41 11.24 0.15 -9.66
C ILE A 41 11.46 1.64 -9.95
N LEU A 42 10.58 2.26 -10.75
CA LEU A 42 10.74 3.66 -11.15
C LEU A 42 10.40 4.65 -10.02
N LEU A 43 9.38 4.33 -9.22
CA LEU A 43 8.82 5.24 -8.21
C LEU A 43 9.40 5.02 -6.82
N GLU A 44 10.09 3.90 -6.60
CA GLU A 44 10.68 3.50 -5.30
C GLU A 44 9.69 3.73 -4.14
N PRO A 45 8.49 3.13 -4.19
CA PRO A 45 7.44 3.42 -3.23
C PRO A 45 7.84 2.99 -1.83
N VAL A 46 7.55 3.82 -0.84
CA VAL A 46 7.68 3.45 0.56
C VAL A 46 6.76 2.28 0.89
N GLN A 47 5.53 2.34 0.36
CA GLN A 47 4.49 1.35 0.55
C GLN A 47 3.59 1.32 -0.69
N GLY A 48 3.04 0.16 -1.00
CA GLY A 48 2.07 -0.01 -2.06
C GLY A 48 1.24 -1.27 -1.89
N GLY A 49 0.29 -1.46 -2.80
CA GLY A 49 -0.50 -2.69 -2.82
C GLY A 49 -1.32 -2.82 -4.08
N ILE A 50 -1.71 -4.06 -4.38
CA ILE A 50 -2.72 -4.38 -5.38
C ILE A 50 -3.93 -4.91 -4.64
N VAL A 51 -5.07 -4.30 -4.88
CA VAL A 51 -6.32 -4.60 -4.21
C VAL A 51 -7.46 -4.75 -5.20
N ASN A 52 -8.35 -5.69 -4.96
CA ASN A 52 -9.63 -5.75 -5.64
C ASN A 52 -10.64 -4.93 -4.82
N CYS A 53 -11.06 -3.79 -5.38
CA CYS A 53 -11.98 -2.86 -4.72
C CYS A 53 -13.41 -3.38 -4.56
N SER A 54 -13.73 -4.56 -5.11
CA SER A 54 -15.02 -5.22 -4.89
C SER A 54 -15.13 -5.82 -3.47
N PHE A 55 -14.02 -5.96 -2.75
CA PHE A 55 -14.00 -6.50 -1.40
C PHE A 55 -13.83 -5.40 -0.33
N PRO A 56 -14.38 -5.60 0.88
CA PRO A 56 -14.23 -4.62 1.97
C PRO A 56 -12.78 -4.37 2.38
N GLY A 57 -12.50 -3.18 2.93
CA GLY A 57 -11.22 -2.83 3.55
C GLY A 57 -10.19 -2.20 2.63
N TRP A 58 -10.53 -1.94 1.36
CA TRP A 58 -9.64 -1.24 0.43
C TRP A 58 -9.56 0.27 0.66
N ASP A 59 -10.60 0.85 1.26
CA ASP A 59 -10.81 2.29 1.44
C ASP A 59 -10.34 2.82 2.79
N MET A 60 -9.58 2.02 3.55
CA MET A 60 -9.05 2.46 4.84
C MET A 60 -8.09 3.62 4.66
N PRO A 61 -8.28 4.72 5.41
CA PRO A 61 -7.37 5.85 5.39
C PRO A 61 -5.96 5.40 5.75
N ILE A 62 -4.98 5.85 4.97
CA ILE A 62 -3.58 5.48 5.15
C ILE A 62 -2.86 6.65 5.82
N ASP A 63 -2.36 6.44 7.03
CA ASP A 63 -1.34 7.26 7.64
C ASP A 63 -0.18 6.39 8.09
N LEU A 64 0.84 6.30 7.23
CA LEU A 64 2.01 5.46 7.45
C LEU A 64 2.83 5.88 8.68
N LYS A 65 2.62 7.09 9.19
CA LYS A 65 3.23 7.56 10.45
C LYS A 65 2.56 6.97 11.69
N ILE A 66 1.39 6.39 11.53
CA ILE A 66 0.64 5.76 12.61
C ILE A 66 0.81 4.26 12.57
N ARG A 67 0.50 3.62 11.44
CA ARG A 67 0.61 2.18 11.23
C ARG A 67 0.66 1.85 9.74
N TYR A 68 1.14 0.66 9.41
CA TYR A 68 0.96 0.08 8.08
C TYR A 68 -0.53 -0.20 7.85
N PRO A 69 -1.08 0.15 6.67
CA PRO A 69 -2.49 -0.13 6.36
C PRO A 69 -2.78 -1.63 6.30
N GLU A 70 -4.02 -1.97 5.95
CA GLU A 70 -4.37 -3.38 5.78
C GLU A 70 -3.54 -4.04 4.65
N LEU A 71 -3.24 -5.32 4.83
CA LEU A 71 -2.55 -6.10 3.82
C LEU A 71 -3.53 -6.46 2.70
N HIS A 72 -3.22 -6.01 1.50
CA HIS A 72 -3.98 -6.29 0.29
C HIS A 72 -3.52 -7.59 -0.37
N TRP A 73 -4.17 -7.99 -1.47
CA TRP A 73 -3.81 -9.20 -2.21
C TRP A 73 -2.30 -9.29 -2.50
N MET A 74 -1.70 -8.17 -2.89
CA MET A 74 -0.25 -8.03 -2.96
C MET A 74 0.15 -6.77 -2.18
N ALA A 75 1.07 -6.88 -1.25
CA ALA A 75 1.58 -5.78 -0.44
C ALA A 75 3.05 -5.52 -0.80
N PHE A 76 3.38 -4.26 -1.09
CA PHE A 76 4.74 -3.81 -1.40
C PHE A 76 5.35 -3.12 -0.18
N PHE A 77 6.53 -3.56 0.18
CA PHE A 77 7.35 -3.01 1.26
C PHE A 77 8.58 -2.36 0.65
N GLY A 78 8.63 -1.03 0.67
CA GLY A 78 9.80 -0.27 0.24
C GLY A 78 10.89 -0.22 1.29
N LYS A 79 11.99 0.44 0.97
CA LYS A 79 13.21 0.50 1.79
C LYS A 79 12.96 0.76 3.28
N PRO A 80 12.16 1.77 3.71
CA PRO A 80 11.94 2.01 5.14
C PRO A 80 11.31 0.82 5.86
N TYR A 81 10.40 0.09 5.22
CA TYR A 81 9.79 -1.10 5.79
C TYR A 81 10.70 -2.33 5.73
N ILE A 82 11.58 -2.43 4.72
CA ILE A 82 12.63 -3.46 4.67
C ILE A 82 13.61 -3.26 5.83
N GLU A 83 13.97 -2.02 6.14
CA GLU A 83 14.82 -1.69 7.29
C GLU A 83 14.11 -1.98 8.62
N LEU A 84 12.80 -1.70 8.73
CA LEU A 84 12.04 -1.95 9.94
C LEU A 84 11.87 -3.44 10.25
N PHE A 85 11.42 -4.23 9.27
CA PHE A 85 11.11 -5.64 9.48
C PHE A 85 12.31 -6.56 9.31
N GLY A 86 13.32 -6.13 8.56
CA GLY A 86 14.46 -6.94 8.14
C GLY A 86 14.19 -7.65 6.82
N ARG A 87 15.15 -7.54 5.88
CA ARG A 87 15.03 -8.14 4.53
C ARG A 87 14.79 -9.63 4.56
N GLU A 88 15.58 -10.37 5.35
CA GLU A 88 15.43 -11.83 5.47
C GLU A 88 14.08 -12.24 6.04
N LYS A 89 13.57 -11.49 7.02
CA LYS A 89 12.27 -11.75 7.61
C LYS A 89 11.16 -11.57 6.58
N LEU A 90 11.21 -10.52 5.76
CA LEU A 90 10.25 -10.32 4.67
C LEU A 90 10.34 -11.42 3.60
N LEU A 91 11.57 -11.86 3.24
CA LEU A 91 11.76 -12.93 2.25
C LEU A 91 11.25 -14.29 2.72
N ASN A 92 11.15 -14.52 4.02
CA ASN A 92 10.63 -15.73 4.63
C ASN A 92 9.19 -15.57 5.18
N ALA A 93 8.48 -14.52 4.78
CA ALA A 93 7.12 -14.28 5.25
C ALA A 93 6.17 -15.42 4.83
N PRO A 94 5.27 -15.86 5.72
CA PRO A 94 4.38 -16.99 5.47
C PRO A 94 3.18 -16.61 4.59
N CYS A 95 3.43 -16.30 3.32
CA CYS A 95 2.43 -15.93 2.32
C CYS A 95 2.47 -16.87 1.12
N HIS A 96 1.59 -16.64 0.14
CA HIS A 96 1.54 -17.45 -1.09
C HIS A 96 2.84 -17.33 -1.90
N GLN A 97 3.31 -16.10 -2.11
CA GLN A 97 4.55 -15.85 -2.85
C GLN A 97 5.25 -14.59 -2.35
N VAL A 98 6.58 -14.65 -2.30
CA VAL A 98 7.43 -13.48 -2.05
C VAL A 98 8.19 -13.14 -3.31
N MET A 99 8.30 -11.85 -3.62
CA MET A 99 9.02 -11.35 -4.79
C MET A 99 9.92 -10.18 -4.42
N THR A 100 11.15 -10.19 -4.89
CA THR A 100 12.01 -9.01 -4.87
C THR A 100 11.78 -8.19 -6.15
N ILE A 101 11.57 -6.89 -6.01
CA ILE A 101 11.34 -5.96 -7.12
C ILE A 101 12.41 -4.88 -7.04
N GLY A 102 13.36 -4.92 -7.97
CA GLY A 102 14.56 -4.08 -7.87
C GLY A 102 15.36 -4.38 -6.60
N GLU A 103 16.05 -3.37 -6.09
CA GLU A 103 16.89 -3.51 -4.89
C GLU A 103 16.12 -3.21 -3.59
N ASP A 104 15.18 -2.26 -3.64
CA ASP A 104 14.57 -1.64 -2.47
C ASP A 104 13.07 -1.91 -2.31
N THR A 105 12.53 -2.95 -2.97
CA THR A 105 11.12 -3.33 -2.78
C THR A 105 10.97 -4.84 -2.66
N ILE A 106 10.24 -5.28 -1.65
CA ILE A 106 9.79 -6.66 -1.49
C ILE A 106 8.27 -6.68 -1.56
N ALA A 107 7.72 -7.57 -2.38
CA ALA A 107 6.28 -7.76 -2.48
C ALA A 107 5.88 -9.11 -1.89
N LEU A 108 4.85 -9.11 -1.05
CA LEU A 108 4.19 -10.29 -0.51
C LEU A 108 2.84 -10.46 -1.20
N GLN A 109 2.67 -11.56 -1.92
CA GLN A 109 1.37 -11.97 -2.45
C GLN A 109 0.70 -12.88 -1.44
N LEU A 110 -0.48 -12.51 -0.95
CA LEU A 110 -1.12 -13.19 0.17
C LEU A 110 -1.80 -14.49 -0.26
N THR A 111 -2.48 -14.46 -1.41
CA THR A 111 -3.21 -15.61 -2.01
C THR A 111 -2.91 -15.70 -3.50
N ASP A 112 -3.25 -16.82 -4.13
CA ASP A 112 -3.05 -17.07 -5.56
C ASP A 112 -4.03 -16.27 -6.44
N ASP A 113 -5.25 -16.00 -5.96
CA ASP A 113 -6.33 -15.40 -6.75
C ASP A 113 -6.68 -13.98 -6.27
N LEU A 114 -6.49 -12.98 -7.15
CA LEU A 114 -6.88 -11.59 -6.94
C LEU A 114 -8.41 -11.41 -6.85
N PHE A 115 -9.17 -12.32 -7.46
CA PHE A 115 -10.63 -12.20 -7.60
C PHE A 115 -11.40 -12.91 -6.49
N GLN A 116 -10.69 -13.44 -5.49
CA GLN A 116 -11.29 -14.02 -4.29
C GLN A 116 -10.99 -13.16 -3.06
N PRO A 117 -11.89 -13.13 -2.07
CA PRO A 117 -11.61 -12.47 -0.80
C PRO A 117 -10.39 -13.08 -0.13
N ILE A 118 -9.53 -12.24 0.43
CA ILE A 118 -8.38 -12.70 1.20
C ILE A 118 -8.89 -13.24 2.55
N PRO A 119 -8.62 -14.50 2.91
CA PRO A 119 -8.99 -15.03 4.21
C PRO A 119 -8.36 -14.21 5.36
N HIS A 120 -9.13 -13.97 6.41
CA HIS A 120 -8.66 -13.24 7.59
C HIS A 120 -7.38 -13.87 8.18
N GLU A 121 -7.33 -15.19 8.26
CA GLU A 121 -6.20 -15.95 8.80
C GLU A 121 -4.92 -15.77 7.97
N ALA A 122 -5.05 -15.56 6.65
CA ALA A 122 -3.90 -15.30 5.79
C ALA A 122 -3.26 -13.94 6.09
N ARG A 123 -4.10 -12.91 6.32
CA ARG A 123 -3.61 -11.60 6.75
C ARG A 123 -3.02 -11.65 8.15
N GLN A 124 -3.75 -12.26 9.10
CA GLN A 124 -3.35 -12.30 10.50
C GLN A 124 -2.02 -13.03 10.68
N ARG A 125 -1.83 -14.17 10.01
CA ARG A 125 -0.57 -14.92 10.04
C ARG A 125 0.64 -14.07 9.64
N ILE A 126 0.51 -13.21 8.63
CA ILE A 126 1.61 -12.32 8.20
C ILE A 126 1.81 -11.20 9.23
N LYS A 127 0.72 -10.62 9.76
CA LYS A 127 0.80 -9.59 10.82
C LYS A 127 1.46 -10.14 12.08
N ASP A 128 1.08 -11.35 12.52
CA ASP A 128 1.68 -12.02 13.68
C ASP A 128 3.18 -12.26 13.46
N TYR A 129 3.55 -12.72 12.28
CA TYR A 129 4.93 -12.99 11.93
C TYR A 129 5.77 -11.70 11.86
N LEU A 130 5.28 -10.63 11.27
CA LEU A 130 6.01 -9.36 11.14
C LEU A 130 5.96 -8.52 12.41
N GLY A 131 4.89 -8.62 13.20
CA GLY A 131 4.62 -7.86 14.42
C GLY A 131 3.35 -7.04 14.31
N VAL A 132 2.30 -7.46 15.02
CA VAL A 132 0.94 -6.89 14.95
C VAL A 132 0.89 -5.39 15.23
N ASP A 133 1.79 -4.88 16.08
CA ASP A 133 1.82 -3.47 16.46
C ASP A 133 2.17 -2.53 15.32
N SER A 134 2.68 -3.05 14.20
CA SER A 134 2.97 -2.28 13.00
C SER A 134 1.75 -2.09 12.09
N PHE A 135 0.69 -2.87 12.28
CA PHE A 135 -0.45 -2.93 11.35
C PHE A 135 -1.73 -2.39 11.96
N VAL A 136 -2.64 -1.94 11.08
CA VAL A 136 -4.01 -1.63 11.50
C VAL A 136 -4.77 -2.93 11.82
N GLU A 137 -5.70 -2.84 12.75
CA GLU A 137 -6.64 -3.92 13.04
C GLU A 137 -7.86 -3.80 12.12
N GLU A 138 -8.29 -4.93 11.57
CA GLU A 138 -9.47 -4.99 10.72
C GLU A 138 -10.71 -4.42 11.43
N GLY A 139 -11.48 -3.59 10.72
CA GLY A 139 -12.71 -2.98 11.26
C GLY A 139 -12.52 -1.78 12.18
N LYS A 140 -11.29 -1.38 12.50
CA LYS A 140 -11.03 -0.15 13.27
C LYS A 140 -10.71 1.02 12.36
N TYR A 141 -11.23 2.20 12.71
CA TYR A 141 -10.86 3.44 12.02
C TYR A 141 -9.49 3.93 12.47
N TYR A 142 -8.66 4.42 11.54
CA TYR A 142 -7.29 4.88 11.80
C TYR A 142 -7.19 5.91 12.95
N ARG A 143 -8.22 6.75 13.17
CA ARG A 143 -8.24 7.75 14.25
C ARG A 143 -8.25 7.17 15.66
N SER A 144 -8.61 5.90 15.80
CA SER A 144 -8.63 5.20 17.10
C SER A 144 -7.30 4.53 17.45
N TYR A 145 -6.32 4.57 16.53
CA TYR A 145 -5.02 3.96 16.79
C TYR A 145 -4.08 4.91 17.53
N LYS A 146 -3.38 4.34 18.51
CA LYS A 146 -2.10 4.90 18.95
C LYS A 146 -1.06 4.59 17.87
N THR A 147 -0.05 5.45 17.75
CA THR A 147 1.09 5.18 16.89
C THR A 147 1.71 3.84 17.24
N GLY A 148 1.79 2.97 16.26
CA GLY A 148 2.41 1.65 16.39
C GLY A 148 3.92 1.70 16.11
N ILE A 149 4.47 0.52 15.78
CA ILE A 149 5.87 0.42 15.34
C ILE A 149 5.90 0.74 13.84
N VAL A 150 6.45 1.90 13.50
CA VAL A 150 6.54 2.40 12.12
C VAL A 150 7.98 2.74 11.76
N PRO A 151 8.35 2.75 10.48
CA PRO A 151 9.67 3.17 10.03
C PRO A 151 9.94 4.62 10.37
N LYS A 152 11.23 4.97 10.41
CA LYS A 152 11.64 6.36 10.30
C LYS A 152 11.61 6.74 8.82
N PHE A 153 10.77 7.70 8.49
CA PHE A 153 10.69 8.23 7.13
C PHE A 153 11.62 9.44 6.98
N ASP A 154 12.38 9.44 5.89
CA ASP A 154 13.20 10.58 5.50
C ASP A 154 12.49 11.40 4.41
N PHE A 155 12.15 12.63 4.74
CA PHE A 155 11.51 13.58 3.81
C PHE A 155 12.50 14.64 3.30
N SER A 156 13.79 14.53 3.60
CA SER A 156 14.81 15.53 3.24
C SER A 156 14.99 15.70 1.73
N ASN A 157 14.76 14.63 0.96
CA ASN A 157 14.90 14.59 -0.50
C ASN A 157 13.58 14.76 -1.25
N VAL A 158 12.50 15.11 -0.55
CA VAL A 158 11.22 15.36 -1.22
C VAL A 158 11.33 16.66 -2.01
N LEU A 159 11.31 16.54 -3.34
CA LEU A 159 11.29 17.71 -4.23
C LEU A 159 9.98 18.46 -4.04
N PHE A 160 10.07 19.63 -3.44
CA PHE A 160 8.95 20.53 -3.24
C PHE A 160 9.10 21.72 -4.18
N ASP A 161 8.25 21.81 -5.19
CA ASP A 161 8.18 23.00 -6.03
C ASP A 161 7.30 24.07 -5.38
N LYS A 162 7.94 25.10 -4.83
CA LYS A 162 7.27 26.25 -4.19
C LYS A 162 6.42 27.07 -5.17
N ASN A 163 6.62 26.90 -6.48
CA ASN A 163 5.96 27.68 -7.52
C ASN A 163 4.72 26.96 -8.08
N LEU A 164 4.47 25.70 -7.72
CA LEU A 164 3.25 25.02 -8.14
C LEU A 164 2.04 25.67 -7.46
N PRO A 165 0.99 26.01 -8.22
CA PRO A 165 -0.25 26.51 -7.64
C PRO A 165 -0.84 25.48 -6.69
N PRO A 166 -1.56 25.90 -5.63
CA PRO A 166 -2.26 24.98 -4.76
C PRO A 166 -3.21 24.13 -5.61
N VAL A 167 -3.11 22.81 -5.46
CA VAL A 167 -4.10 21.92 -6.06
C VAL A 167 -5.38 22.09 -5.26
N GLU A 168 -6.41 22.65 -5.88
CA GLU A 168 -7.75 22.62 -5.31
C GLU A 168 -8.21 21.17 -5.27
N ILE A 169 -8.29 20.58 -4.09
CA ILE A 169 -8.90 19.28 -3.91
C ILE A 169 -10.38 19.45 -4.20
N PRO A 170 -10.96 18.78 -5.21
CA PRO A 170 -12.40 18.85 -5.42
C PRO A 170 -13.08 18.40 -4.12
N ILE A 171 -13.82 19.32 -3.49
CA ILE A 171 -14.64 18.98 -2.34
C ILE A 171 -15.59 17.89 -2.83
N ARG A 172 -15.43 16.66 -2.32
CA ARG A 172 -16.38 15.59 -2.58
C ARG A 172 -17.74 16.13 -2.21
N MET A 173 -18.59 16.37 -3.19
CA MET A 173 -19.97 16.79 -2.92
C MET A 173 -20.56 15.77 -1.96
N LYS A 174 -20.98 16.28 -0.78
CA LYS A 174 -21.75 15.48 0.18
C LYS A 174 -22.94 14.92 -0.60
N GLY A 175 -22.96 13.61 -0.74
CA GLY A 175 -24.05 12.95 -1.44
C GLY A 175 -25.37 13.43 -0.88
N THR A 176 -26.19 14.02 -1.72
CA THR A 176 -27.61 14.27 -1.45
C THR A 176 -28.22 12.92 -1.14
N LYS A 177 -28.61 12.74 0.13
CA LYS A 177 -29.49 11.63 0.52
C LYS A 177 -30.78 11.77 -0.30
N GLN A 178 -31.06 10.85 -1.20
CA GLN A 178 -32.41 10.53 -1.67
C GLN A 178 -32.98 9.46 -0.77
#